data_a873c871b9dea0019f2fe340f7f5635f
#
_entry.id   a873c871b9dea0019f2fe340f7f5635f
#
_cell.length_a   1.000
_cell.length_b   1.000
_cell.length_c   1.000
_cell.angle_alpha   90.00
_cell.angle_beta   90.00
_cell.angle_gamma   90.00
#
_symmetry.space_group_name_H-M   'P 1'
#
loop_
_entity.id
_entity.type
_entity.pdbx_description
1 polymer ?
#
loop_
_entity_poly.entity_id
_entity_poly.type
_entity_poly.pdbx_seq_one_letter_code
_entity_poly.pdbx_strand_id
1 'polypeptide(L)'
;MFRKPVKVTEIEIDGHRYAARYFEQKTARGSCRFSCEVTIDAGDRIIVDDDSMTSLESKVERLAPATVYSRLLAGRPSVAA
;
A
#
# COMPACT_ATOMS: atom_id res chain seq x y z
N MET A 1 -17.87 -0.22 10.13
CA MET A 1 -17.63 -0.14 8.70
C MET A 1 -16.80 -1.33 8.25
N PHE A 2 -17.23 -2.00 7.19
CA PHE A 2 -16.58 -3.22 6.77
C PHE A 2 -15.61 -2.96 5.64
N ARG A 3 -14.46 -3.56 5.74
CA ARG A 3 -13.51 -3.66 4.64
C ARG A 3 -13.57 -5.09 4.12
N LYS A 4 -13.87 -5.24 2.85
CA LYS A 4 -13.99 -6.55 2.24
C LYS A 4 -12.73 -6.83 1.44
N PRO A 5 -12.02 -7.93 1.74
CA PRO A 5 -10.83 -8.27 0.95
C PRO A 5 -11.24 -8.57 -0.49
N VAL A 6 -10.50 -8.01 -1.43
CA VAL A 6 -10.73 -8.23 -2.86
C VAL A 6 -9.69 -9.16 -3.43
N LYS A 7 -8.42 -8.86 -3.17
CA LYS A 7 -7.32 -9.68 -3.67
C LYS A 7 -6.04 -9.39 -2.89
N VAL A 8 -5.10 -10.31 -2.98
CA VAL A 8 -3.77 -10.15 -2.43
C VAL A 8 -2.79 -10.39 -3.58
N THR A 9 -1.85 -9.48 -3.73
CA THR A 9 -0.79 -9.63 -4.73
C THR A 9 0.56 -9.37 -4.06
N GLU A 10 1.62 -9.52 -4.84
CA GLU A 10 2.95 -9.17 -4.39
C GLU A 10 3.50 -8.09 -5.29
N ILE A 11 4.23 -7.16 -4.69
CA ILE A 11 4.91 -6.09 -5.41
C ILE A 11 6.40 -6.30 -5.20
N GLU A 12 7.16 -6.29 -6.29
CA GLU A 12 8.61 -6.40 -6.21
C GLU A 12 9.23 -5.03 -6.34
N ILE A 13 10.05 -4.65 -5.36
CA ILE A 13 10.74 -3.36 -5.36
C ILE A 13 12.18 -3.65 -4.96
N ASP A 14 13.11 -3.35 -5.86
CA ASP A 14 14.54 -3.55 -5.62
C ASP A 14 14.88 -4.98 -5.20
N GLY A 15 14.23 -5.95 -5.83
CA GLY A 15 14.48 -7.36 -5.54
C GLY A 15 13.79 -7.88 -4.29
N HIS A 16 13.07 -7.05 -3.58
CA HIS A 16 12.31 -7.46 -2.40
C HIS A 16 10.83 -7.53 -2.75
N ARG A 17 10.13 -8.51 -2.20
CA ARG A 17 8.71 -8.69 -2.43
C ARG A 17 7.92 -8.24 -1.22
N TYR A 18 6.87 -7.49 -1.48
CA TYR A 18 5.99 -6.96 -0.44
C TYR A 18 4.57 -7.39 -0.72
N ALA A 19 3.85 -7.80 0.31
CA ALA A 19 2.45 -8.18 0.16
C ALA A 19 1.60 -6.92 -0.01
N ALA A 20 0.72 -6.94 -1.01
CA ALA A 20 -0.23 -5.87 -1.26
C ALA A 20 -1.63 -6.45 -1.14
N ARG A 21 -2.39 -5.97 -0.16
CA ARG A 21 -3.76 -6.42 0.08
C ARG A 21 -4.72 -5.35 -0.37
N TYR A 22 -5.67 -5.74 -1.19
CA TYR A 22 -6.67 -4.82 -1.70
C TYR A 22 -8.02 -5.07 -1.03
N PHE A 23 -8.68 -4.00 -0.66
CA PHE A 23 -9.97 -4.05 0.04
C PHE A 23 -10.97 -3.15 -0.63
N GLU A 24 -12.23 -3.52 -0.52
CA GLU A 24 -13.36 -2.69 -0.92
C GLU A 24 -14.08 -2.23 0.33
N GLN A 25 -14.47 -0.98 0.35
CA GLN A 25 -15.16 -0.40 1.50
C GLN A 25 -16.31 0.47 0.99
N LYS A 26 -17.48 0.28 1.58
CA LYS A 26 -18.62 1.13 1.25
C LYS A 26 -18.65 2.32 2.19
N THR A 27 -18.89 3.48 1.60
CA THR A 27 -19.05 4.70 2.41
C THR A 27 -20.46 4.77 2.94
N ALA A 28 -20.70 5.69 3.85
CA ALA A 28 -22.02 5.92 4.42
C ALA A 28 -23.05 6.33 3.36
N ARG A 29 -22.59 6.87 2.24
CA ARG A 29 -23.47 7.27 1.13
C ARG A 29 -23.74 6.17 0.13
N GLY A 30 -23.21 4.98 0.37
CA GLY A 30 -23.38 3.86 -0.52
C GLY A 30 -22.38 3.80 -1.67
N SER A 31 -21.42 4.72 -1.73
CA SER A 31 -20.37 4.67 -2.73
C SER A 31 -19.33 3.62 -2.33
N CYS A 32 -18.61 3.11 -3.33
CA CYS A 32 -17.52 2.19 -3.08
C CYS A 32 -16.19 2.92 -3.14
N ARG A 33 -15.32 2.59 -2.20
CA ARG A 33 -13.94 3.02 -2.25
C ARG A 33 -13.05 1.79 -2.13
N PHE A 34 -11.86 1.90 -2.63
CA PHE A 34 -10.90 0.81 -2.62
C PHE A 34 -9.64 1.27 -1.90
N SER A 35 -9.04 0.36 -1.17
CA SER A 35 -7.79 0.66 -0.49
C SER A 35 -6.81 -0.49 -0.68
N CYS A 36 -5.53 -0.17 -0.56
CA CYS A 36 -4.47 -1.16 -0.64
C CYS A 36 -3.54 -0.96 0.54
N GLU A 37 -3.22 -2.04 1.24
CA GLU A 37 -2.21 -2.04 2.27
C GLU A 37 -0.99 -2.79 1.75
N VAL A 38 0.12 -2.10 1.66
CA VAL A 38 1.40 -2.72 1.32
C VAL A 38 2.19 -2.88 2.62
N THR A 39 2.44 -4.11 3.00
CA THR A 39 3.17 -4.40 4.23
C THR A 39 4.66 -4.33 3.95
N ILE A 40 5.35 -3.44 4.64
CA ILE A 40 6.79 -3.28 4.50
C ILE A 40 7.51 -4.18 5.49
N ASP A 41 7.09 -4.13 6.74
CA ASP A 41 7.58 -5.06 7.75
C ASP A 41 6.51 -5.19 8.86
N ALA A 42 6.85 -5.86 9.95
CA ALA A 42 5.89 -6.19 10.99
C ALA A 42 5.21 -4.96 11.60
N GLY A 43 5.89 -3.84 11.64
CA GLY A 43 5.34 -2.63 12.24
C GLY A 43 5.05 -1.51 11.26
N ASP A 44 5.24 -1.73 9.98
CA ASP A 44 5.13 -0.66 9.01
C ASP A 44 4.38 -1.09 7.77
N ARG A 45 3.47 -0.25 7.32
CA ARG A 45 2.68 -0.50 6.11
C ARG A 45 2.30 0.82 5.47
N ILE A 46 2.05 0.74 4.17
CA ILE A 46 1.59 1.87 3.39
C ILE A 46 0.14 1.63 3.06
N ILE A 47 -0.69 2.64 3.25
CA ILE A 47 -2.11 2.55 2.91
C ILE A 47 -2.40 3.59 1.83
N VAL A 48 -2.96 3.13 0.71
CA VAL A 48 -3.34 3.99 -0.41
C VAL A 48 -4.81 3.70 -0.69
N ASP A 49 -5.58 4.72 -1.00
CA ASP A 49 -6.99 4.51 -1.36
C ASP A 49 -7.35 5.32 -2.61
N ASP A 50 -8.43 4.90 -3.25
CA ASP A 50 -8.92 5.55 -4.47
C ASP A 50 -10.38 5.16 -4.69
N ASP A 51 -11.04 5.85 -5.61
CA ASP A 51 -12.44 5.58 -5.96
C ASP A 51 -12.60 4.36 -6.85
N SER A 52 -11.57 3.95 -7.58
CA SER A 52 -11.67 2.81 -8.47
C SER A 52 -10.45 1.91 -8.30
N MET A 53 -10.67 0.63 -8.58
CA MET A 53 -9.59 -0.35 -8.47
C MET A 53 -8.48 -0.08 -9.47
N THR A 54 -8.84 0.26 -10.71
CA THR A 54 -7.86 0.56 -11.75
C THR A 54 -6.96 1.73 -11.37
N SER A 55 -7.57 2.81 -10.89
CA SER A 55 -6.79 3.97 -10.44
C SER A 55 -5.95 3.63 -9.23
N LEU A 56 -6.49 2.82 -8.32
CA LEU A 56 -5.76 2.40 -7.14
C LEU A 56 -4.53 1.60 -7.51
N GLU A 57 -4.67 0.65 -8.41
CA GLU A 57 -3.54 -0.17 -8.85
C GLU A 57 -2.43 0.69 -9.46
N SER A 58 -2.80 1.64 -10.32
CA SER A 58 -1.84 2.56 -10.91
C SER A 58 -1.15 3.41 -9.85
N LYS A 59 -1.93 3.87 -8.88
CA LYS A 59 -1.40 4.69 -7.80
C LYS A 59 -0.42 3.90 -6.94
N VAL A 60 -0.75 2.65 -6.64
CA VAL A 60 0.12 1.78 -5.85
C VAL A 60 1.43 1.53 -6.58
N GLU A 61 1.36 1.22 -7.88
CA GLU A 61 2.57 0.98 -8.68
C GLU A 61 3.49 2.18 -8.69
N ARG A 62 2.93 3.38 -8.64
CA ARG A 62 3.70 4.61 -8.70
C ARG A 62 4.22 5.04 -7.33
N LEU A 63 3.36 4.93 -6.31
CA LEU A 63 3.69 5.46 -4.99
C LEU A 63 4.43 4.47 -4.11
N ALA A 64 4.17 3.18 -4.25
CA ALA A 64 4.77 2.19 -3.37
C ALA A 64 6.30 2.18 -3.47
N PRO A 65 6.90 2.16 -4.67
CA PRO A 65 8.36 2.16 -4.73
C PRO A 65 8.97 3.40 -4.09
N ALA A 66 8.41 4.57 -4.36
CA ALA A 66 8.94 5.81 -3.79
C ALA A 66 8.80 5.83 -2.28
N THR A 67 7.67 5.36 -1.77
CA THR A 67 7.42 5.35 -0.33
C THR A 67 8.29 4.33 0.38
N VAL A 68 8.44 3.14 -0.20
CA VAL A 68 9.31 2.12 0.37
C VAL A 68 10.75 2.62 0.42
N TYR A 69 11.20 3.22 -0.67
CA TYR A 69 12.55 3.76 -0.74
C TYR A 69 12.77 4.83 0.34
N SER A 70 11.79 5.71 0.48
CA SER A 70 11.83 6.76 1.50
C SER A 70 11.88 6.18 2.90
N ARG A 71 11.11 5.13 3.17
CA ARG A 71 11.10 4.47 4.47
C ARG A 71 12.41 3.78 4.77
N LEU A 72 13.01 3.14 3.77
CA LEU A 72 14.30 2.49 3.94
C LEU A 72 15.39 3.52 4.28
N LEU A 73 15.36 4.67 3.64
CA LEU A 73 16.30 5.73 3.94
C LEU A 73 16.08 6.28 5.34
N ALA A 74 14.83 6.52 5.70
CA ALA A 74 14.50 7.06 7.02
C ALA A 74 14.78 6.06 8.14
N GLY A 75 14.61 4.78 7.84
CA GLY A 75 14.84 3.74 8.84
C GLY A 75 16.29 3.36 9.03
N ARG A 76 17.19 3.89 8.21
CA ARG A 76 18.60 3.61 8.40
C ARG A 76 19.09 4.33 9.65
N PRO A 77 19.79 3.61 10.54
CA PRO A 77 20.42 4.29 11.64
C PRO A 77 21.38 5.30 11.06
N SER A 78 21.45 6.43 11.68
CA SER A 78 22.34 7.49 11.21
C SER A 78 23.76 7.02 11.40
N VAL A 79 24.29 6.50 10.35
CA VAL A 79 25.66 5.99 10.38
C VAL A 79 26.66 7.11 10.52
N ALA A 80 26.23 8.27 10.14
CA ALA A 80 27.06 9.44 10.25
C ALA A 80 27.28 9.88 11.69
N ALA A 81 26.50 9.31 12.54
CA ALA A 81 26.67 9.61 13.93
C ALA A 81 28.00 9.06 14.41
#